data_9306c22047f8014f33d737b77547102a
#
_entry.id   9306c22047f8014f33d737b77547102a
#
_cell.length_a   1.000
_cell.length_b   1.000
_cell.length_c   1.000
_cell.angle_alpha   90.00
_cell.angle_beta   90.00
_cell.angle_gamma   90.00
#
_symmetry.space_group_name_H-M   'P 1'
#
loop_
_entity.id
_entity.type
_entity.pdbx_description
1 polymer ?
#
loop_
_entity_poly.entity_id
_entity_poly.type
_entity_poly.pdbx_seq_one_letter_code
_entity_poly.pdbx_strand_id
1 'polypeptide(L)'
;MRKSATFLSLLLAAGAAAAQDKVTVQLKWLPQAQFAGYYVAAAKGFYKDAGLDVTIKPGGPDIAPAQVLAANGADVTVDWMPSALAAREAGVPMVNVAQIYNRSGLMLTCKKSAGVNTPKDFKGKTISVWFGGNEYPFLSWMATLGLKTSGASPDVEVLKQGFNVDP
;
A
#
# COMPACT_ATOMS: atom_id res chain seq x y z
N MET A 1 -19.36 -73.25 26.14
CA MET A 1 -19.30 -72.51 24.86
C MET A 1 -19.32 -71.00 25.19
N ARG A 2 -18.16 -70.37 25.22
CA ARG A 2 -18.02 -68.91 25.49
C ARG A 2 -17.84 -68.18 24.15
N LYS A 3 -18.77 -67.36 23.78
CA LYS A 3 -18.70 -66.51 22.59
C LYS A 3 -17.97 -65.20 22.97
N SER A 4 -16.73 -65.08 22.52
CA SER A 4 -15.97 -63.80 22.64
C SER A 4 -16.47 -62.85 21.57
N ALA A 5 -17.10 -61.78 21.99
CA ALA A 5 -17.43 -60.64 21.13
C ALA A 5 -16.23 -59.67 21.08
N THR A 6 -15.54 -59.64 19.96
CA THR A 6 -14.47 -58.71 19.72
C THR A 6 -15.10 -57.36 19.26
N PHE A 7 -15.08 -56.37 20.15
CA PHE A 7 -15.48 -55.00 19.81
C PHE A 7 -14.33 -54.33 19.03
N LEU A 8 -14.54 -54.17 17.74
CA LEU A 8 -13.63 -53.42 16.88
C LEU A 8 -13.96 -51.92 17.05
N SER A 9 -13.18 -51.23 17.89
CA SER A 9 -13.27 -49.76 18.07
C SER A 9 -12.67 -49.08 16.87
N LEU A 10 -13.49 -48.62 15.93
CA LEU A 10 -13.12 -47.72 14.85
C LEU A 10 -12.85 -46.33 15.49
N LEU A 11 -11.58 -45.99 15.75
CA LEU A 11 -11.19 -44.61 16.01
C LEU A 11 -11.35 -43.83 14.70
N LEU A 12 -12.43 -43.08 14.56
CA LEU A 12 -12.50 -42.00 13.61
C LEU A 12 -11.56 -40.90 14.08
N ALA A 13 -10.35 -40.86 13.52
CA ALA A 13 -9.50 -39.70 13.54
C ALA A 13 -10.20 -38.63 12.65
N ALA A 14 -11.15 -37.91 13.20
CA ALA A 14 -11.64 -36.68 12.62
C ALA A 14 -10.44 -35.68 12.67
N GLY A 15 -9.67 -35.63 11.58
CA GLY A 15 -8.71 -34.57 11.38
C GLY A 15 -9.50 -33.26 11.45
N ALA A 16 -9.33 -32.54 12.56
CA ALA A 16 -9.83 -31.18 12.67
C ALA A 16 -9.15 -30.39 11.54
N ALA A 17 -9.87 -30.17 10.44
CA ALA A 17 -9.44 -29.18 9.46
C ALA A 17 -9.37 -27.87 10.23
N ALA A 18 -8.15 -27.44 10.56
CA ALA A 18 -7.95 -26.14 11.19
C ALA A 18 -8.58 -25.10 10.28
N ALA A 19 -9.56 -24.36 10.80
CA ALA A 19 -10.16 -23.28 10.05
C ALA A 19 -9.05 -22.27 9.74
N GLN A 20 -8.96 -21.88 8.48
CA GLN A 20 -7.99 -20.86 8.08
C GLN A 20 -8.41 -19.50 8.65
N ASP A 21 -7.44 -18.75 9.15
CA ASP A 21 -7.68 -17.38 9.61
C ASP A 21 -7.97 -16.48 8.39
N LYS A 22 -9.10 -15.78 8.45
CA LYS A 22 -9.49 -14.85 7.38
C LYS A 22 -8.73 -13.54 7.52
N VAL A 23 -8.08 -13.14 6.44
CA VAL A 23 -7.31 -11.89 6.38
C VAL A 23 -7.68 -11.13 5.13
N THR A 24 -8.06 -9.87 5.29
CA THR A 24 -8.31 -8.94 4.18
C THR A 24 -7.13 -8.01 4.03
N VAL A 25 -6.53 -8.00 2.82
CA VAL A 25 -5.40 -7.13 2.45
C VAL A 25 -5.90 -6.05 1.49
N GLN A 26 -5.79 -4.78 1.87
CA GLN A 26 -6.06 -3.63 1.01
C GLN A 26 -4.79 -3.18 0.33
N LEU A 27 -4.72 -3.27 -1.00
CA LEU A 27 -3.59 -2.75 -1.78
C LEU A 27 -3.69 -1.24 -1.94
N LYS A 28 -2.53 -0.60 -2.17
CA LYS A 28 -2.44 0.86 -2.37
C LYS A 28 -3.04 1.30 -3.69
N TRP A 29 -2.92 0.49 -4.73
CA TRP A 29 -3.23 0.89 -6.10
C TRP A 29 -3.92 -0.23 -6.88
N LEU A 30 -4.28 0.08 -8.13
CA LEU A 30 -4.78 -0.90 -9.09
C LEU A 30 -3.82 -2.08 -9.26
N PRO A 31 -4.31 -3.26 -9.68
CA PRO A 31 -3.45 -4.42 -9.94
C PRO A 31 -2.38 -4.10 -10.98
N GLN A 32 -1.14 -4.05 -10.54
CA GLN A 32 0.05 -3.75 -11.33
C GLN A 32 1.21 -4.64 -10.87
N ALA A 33 2.30 -4.65 -11.61
CA ALA A 33 3.45 -5.53 -11.38
C ALA A 33 4.04 -5.44 -9.95
N GLN A 34 4.03 -4.26 -9.32
CA GLN A 34 4.51 -4.08 -7.94
C GLN A 34 3.72 -4.90 -6.91
N PHE A 35 2.50 -5.31 -7.23
CA PHE A 35 1.65 -6.13 -6.36
C PHE A 35 1.61 -7.59 -6.77
N ALA A 36 2.36 -8.00 -7.79
CA ALA A 36 2.34 -9.37 -8.32
C ALA A 36 2.58 -10.42 -7.22
N GLY A 37 3.46 -10.13 -6.25
CA GLY A 37 3.78 -11.04 -5.15
C GLY A 37 2.56 -11.46 -4.34
N TYR A 38 1.62 -10.58 -4.08
CA TYR A 38 0.39 -10.88 -3.34
C TYR A 38 -0.52 -11.83 -4.12
N TYR A 39 -0.71 -11.58 -5.40
CA TYR A 39 -1.53 -12.43 -6.27
C TYR A 39 -0.88 -13.79 -6.55
N VAL A 40 0.46 -13.82 -6.72
CA VAL A 40 1.21 -15.07 -6.90
C VAL A 40 1.13 -15.91 -5.62
N ALA A 41 1.24 -15.31 -4.43
CA ALA A 41 1.10 -16.02 -3.17
C ALA A 41 -0.29 -16.67 -3.03
N ALA A 42 -1.34 -15.97 -3.44
CA ALA A 42 -2.70 -16.51 -3.48
C ALA A 42 -2.82 -17.66 -4.50
N ALA A 43 -2.35 -17.45 -5.74
CA ALA A 43 -2.45 -18.42 -6.82
C ALA A 43 -1.62 -19.69 -6.57
N LYS A 44 -0.47 -19.56 -5.89
CA LYS A 44 0.40 -20.69 -5.53
C LYS A 44 0.00 -21.39 -4.23
N GLY A 45 -1.00 -20.89 -3.52
CA GLY A 45 -1.47 -21.49 -2.27
C GLY A 45 -0.63 -21.13 -1.04
N PHE A 46 0.37 -20.23 -1.14
CA PHE A 46 1.27 -19.91 -0.02
C PHE A 46 0.53 -19.36 1.20
N TYR A 47 -0.56 -18.64 1.01
CA TYR A 47 -1.40 -18.20 2.13
C TYR A 47 -2.10 -19.39 2.80
N LYS A 48 -2.63 -20.32 2.01
CA LYS A 48 -3.29 -21.53 2.53
C LYS A 48 -2.30 -22.42 3.30
N ASP A 49 -1.08 -22.56 2.78
CA ASP A 49 0.00 -23.31 3.45
C ASP A 49 0.40 -22.67 4.79
N ALA A 50 0.22 -21.34 4.90
CA ALA A 50 0.40 -20.59 6.15
C ALA A 50 -0.84 -20.56 7.05
N GLY A 51 -1.91 -21.29 6.71
CA GLY A 51 -3.14 -21.32 7.48
C GLY A 51 -4.05 -20.10 7.30
N LEU A 52 -3.87 -19.33 6.21
CA LEU A 52 -4.58 -18.09 5.95
C LEU A 52 -5.57 -18.22 4.77
N ASP A 53 -6.76 -17.65 4.93
CA ASP A 53 -7.73 -17.40 3.87
C ASP A 53 -7.68 -15.89 3.53
N VAL A 54 -6.90 -15.52 2.49
CA VAL A 54 -6.58 -14.14 2.18
C VAL A 54 -7.48 -13.59 1.08
N THR A 55 -8.19 -12.50 1.39
CA THR A 55 -8.91 -11.68 0.41
C THR A 55 -8.07 -10.47 0.04
N ILE A 56 -7.71 -10.31 -1.25
CA ILE A 56 -6.96 -9.16 -1.75
C ILE A 56 -7.93 -8.16 -2.37
N LYS A 57 -8.00 -6.96 -1.79
CA LYS A 57 -8.77 -5.82 -2.31
C LYS A 57 -7.83 -4.91 -3.11
N PRO A 58 -8.12 -4.63 -4.40
CA PRO A 58 -7.36 -3.65 -5.16
C PRO A 58 -7.56 -2.25 -4.58
N GLY A 59 -6.55 -1.41 -4.70
CA GLY A 59 -6.64 0.01 -4.44
C GLY A 59 -7.01 0.82 -5.68
N GLY A 60 -6.77 2.12 -5.62
CA GLY A 60 -7.04 3.04 -6.73
C GLY A 60 -6.86 4.49 -6.32
N PRO A 61 -7.12 5.45 -7.23
CA PRO A 61 -6.92 6.87 -6.99
C PRO A 61 -7.79 7.42 -5.85
N ASP A 62 -8.97 6.84 -5.65
CA ASP A 62 -9.94 7.29 -4.65
C ASP A 62 -9.93 6.43 -3.38
N ILE A 63 -8.99 5.49 -3.28
CA ILE A 63 -8.85 4.61 -2.11
C ILE A 63 -7.71 5.10 -1.23
N ALA A 64 -8.02 5.45 0.00
CA ALA A 64 -7.05 5.75 1.06
C ALA A 64 -6.88 4.52 1.97
N PRO A 65 -5.84 3.70 1.81
CA PRO A 65 -5.72 2.41 2.53
C PRO A 65 -5.76 2.55 4.04
N ALA A 66 -5.14 3.60 4.59
CA ALA A 66 -5.18 3.87 6.02
C ALA A 66 -6.60 4.14 6.54
N GLN A 67 -7.47 4.77 5.74
CA GLN A 67 -8.88 4.99 6.10
C GLN A 67 -9.68 3.69 6.03
N VAL A 68 -9.39 2.82 5.07
CA VAL A 68 -9.99 1.49 4.97
C VAL A 68 -9.65 0.67 6.22
N LEU A 69 -8.38 0.72 6.68
CA LEU A 69 -7.94 0.08 7.90
C LEU A 69 -8.65 0.66 9.13
N ALA A 70 -8.69 1.99 9.25
CA ALA A 70 -9.35 2.67 10.37
C ALA A 70 -10.84 2.35 10.48
N ALA A 71 -11.50 2.09 9.34
CA ALA A 71 -12.91 1.69 9.26
C ALA A 71 -13.11 0.16 9.43
N ASN A 72 -12.10 -0.60 9.81
CA ASN A 72 -12.12 -2.08 9.87
C ASN A 72 -12.51 -2.75 8.55
N GLY A 73 -12.24 -2.08 7.43
CA GLY A 73 -12.51 -2.61 6.10
C GLY A 73 -11.42 -3.56 5.56
N ALA A 74 -10.28 -3.61 6.25
CA ALA A 74 -9.18 -4.52 6.00
C ALA A 74 -8.37 -4.74 7.29
N ASP A 75 -7.69 -5.89 7.37
CA ASP A 75 -6.82 -6.25 8.49
C ASP A 75 -5.38 -5.78 8.24
N VAL A 76 -4.97 -5.78 6.98
CA VAL A 76 -3.65 -5.35 6.54
C VAL A 76 -3.80 -4.40 5.36
N THR A 77 -2.95 -3.40 5.30
CA THR A 77 -2.91 -2.47 4.16
C THR A 77 -1.50 -2.30 3.63
N VAL A 78 -1.40 -2.11 2.32
CA VAL A 78 -0.16 -1.71 1.65
C VAL A 78 -0.23 -0.21 1.40
N ASP A 79 0.70 0.54 1.97
CA ASP A 79 0.73 2.00 1.83
C ASP A 79 2.16 2.53 1.69
N TRP A 80 2.29 3.77 1.28
CA TRP A 80 3.54 4.52 1.33
C TRP A 80 3.86 4.90 2.78
N MET A 81 5.13 4.77 3.17
CA MET A 81 5.55 5.11 4.53
C MET A 81 5.17 6.56 4.93
N PRO A 82 5.33 7.59 4.09
CA PRO A 82 4.92 8.94 4.47
C PRO A 82 3.42 9.07 4.74
N SER A 83 2.56 8.46 3.93
CA SER A 83 1.10 8.49 4.18
C SER A 83 0.71 7.68 5.41
N ALA A 84 1.37 6.56 5.66
CA ALA A 84 1.15 5.76 6.87
C ALA A 84 1.55 6.54 8.14
N LEU A 85 2.67 7.27 8.10
CA LEU A 85 3.10 8.13 9.21
C LEU A 85 2.09 9.25 9.47
N ALA A 86 1.67 9.96 8.42
CA ALA A 86 0.66 11.01 8.54
C ALA A 86 -0.67 10.48 9.11
N ALA A 87 -1.11 9.29 8.68
CA ALA A 87 -2.30 8.65 9.23
C ALA A 87 -2.14 8.29 10.73
N ARG A 88 -0.96 7.82 11.13
CA ARG A 88 -0.67 7.56 12.56
C ARG A 88 -0.68 8.84 13.39
N GLU A 89 -0.10 9.92 12.90
CA GLU A 89 -0.15 11.24 13.54
C GLU A 89 -1.58 11.74 13.68
N ALA A 90 -2.44 11.43 12.71
CA ALA A 90 -3.87 11.70 12.78
C ALA A 90 -4.67 10.73 13.68
N GLY A 91 -3.99 9.79 14.38
CA GLY A 91 -4.59 8.90 15.36
C GLY A 91 -5.03 7.54 14.84
N VAL A 92 -4.72 7.16 13.59
CA VAL A 92 -5.03 5.82 13.08
C VAL A 92 -4.10 4.78 13.73
N PRO A 93 -4.63 3.79 14.48
CA PRO A 93 -3.82 2.80 15.18
C PRO A 93 -3.31 1.75 14.18
N MET A 94 -2.10 1.93 13.66
CA MET A 94 -1.45 1.01 12.74
C MET A 94 0.01 0.78 13.11
N VAL A 95 0.52 -0.40 12.76
CA VAL A 95 1.93 -0.77 12.92
C VAL A 95 2.48 -1.27 11.58
N ASN A 96 3.75 -1.00 11.31
CA ASN A 96 4.43 -1.57 10.16
C ASN A 96 4.85 -3.01 10.50
N VAL A 97 4.31 -3.99 9.78
CA VAL A 97 4.61 -5.41 9.97
C VAL A 97 5.61 -5.96 8.94
N ALA A 98 5.76 -5.27 7.81
CA ALA A 98 6.71 -5.66 6.76
C ALA A 98 7.08 -4.48 5.87
N GLN A 99 8.35 -4.38 5.50
CA GLN A 99 8.87 -3.41 4.55
C GLN A 99 9.24 -4.11 3.25
N ILE A 100 8.36 -4.02 2.25
CA ILE A 100 8.54 -4.72 0.97
C ILE A 100 9.58 -4.00 0.08
N TYR A 101 9.60 -2.66 0.11
CA TYR A 101 10.55 -1.84 -0.65
C TYR A 101 11.33 -0.92 0.29
N ASN A 102 12.65 -0.95 0.18
CA ASN A 102 13.55 -0.18 1.04
C ASN A 102 13.73 1.28 0.60
N ARG A 103 13.32 1.61 -0.64
CA ARG A 103 13.47 2.95 -1.21
C ARG A 103 12.23 3.34 -1.98
N SER A 104 11.93 4.65 -1.99
CA SER A 104 10.89 5.20 -2.84
C SER A 104 11.28 5.11 -4.31
N GLY A 105 10.32 4.74 -5.15
CA GLY A 105 10.43 4.81 -6.62
C GLY A 105 9.98 6.16 -7.19
N LEU A 106 9.77 7.18 -6.35
CA LEU A 106 9.36 8.51 -6.80
C LEU A 106 10.38 9.08 -7.78
N MET A 107 9.91 9.41 -8.97
CA MET A 107 10.68 10.13 -10.00
C MET A 107 9.90 11.34 -10.46
N LEU A 108 10.60 12.44 -10.67
CA LEU A 108 10.08 13.60 -11.39
C LEU A 108 10.51 13.52 -12.84
N THR A 109 9.55 13.56 -13.76
CA THR A 109 9.79 13.50 -15.19
C THR A 109 9.31 14.79 -15.84
N CYS A 110 10.10 15.38 -16.73
CA CYS A 110 9.72 16.56 -17.46
C CYS A 110 10.11 16.48 -18.94
N LYS A 111 9.43 17.26 -19.77
CA LYS A 111 9.84 17.44 -21.18
C LYS A 111 11.17 18.19 -21.21
N LYS A 112 12.08 17.81 -22.12
CA LYS A 112 13.34 18.56 -22.33
C LYS A 112 13.11 20.05 -22.64
N SER A 113 12.03 20.36 -23.36
CA SER A 113 11.63 21.74 -23.68
C SER A 113 11.22 22.57 -22.47
N ALA A 114 10.95 21.95 -21.31
CA ALA A 114 10.66 22.66 -20.05
C ALA A 114 11.88 23.36 -19.47
N GLY A 115 13.08 23.06 -19.98
CA GLY A 115 14.33 23.69 -19.55
C GLY A 115 14.73 23.34 -18.11
N VAL A 116 14.26 22.21 -17.60
CA VAL A 116 14.59 21.71 -16.26
C VAL A 116 15.71 20.69 -16.40
N ASN A 117 16.92 21.04 -16.00
CA ASN A 117 18.08 20.18 -16.03
C ASN A 117 18.57 19.83 -14.61
N THR A 118 18.31 20.69 -13.68
CA THR A 118 18.69 20.55 -12.28
C THR A 118 17.57 21.01 -11.34
N PRO A 119 17.58 20.63 -10.08
CA PRO A 119 16.58 21.11 -9.10
C PRO A 119 16.54 22.64 -8.94
N LYS A 120 17.62 23.36 -9.29
CA LYS A 120 17.64 24.83 -9.25
C LYS A 120 16.69 25.46 -10.27
N ASP A 121 16.37 24.73 -11.34
CA ASP A 121 15.49 25.17 -12.42
C ASP A 121 14.00 25.05 -12.07
N PHE A 122 13.66 24.53 -10.89
CA PHE A 122 12.26 24.40 -10.44
C PHE A 122 11.63 25.75 -10.11
N LYS A 123 12.42 26.77 -9.75
CA LYS A 123 11.89 28.08 -9.41
C LYS A 123 11.12 28.68 -10.58
N GLY A 124 9.89 29.14 -10.31
CA GLY A 124 8.97 29.68 -11.32
C GLY A 124 8.28 28.62 -12.18
N LYS A 125 8.43 27.34 -11.85
CA LYS A 125 7.74 26.26 -12.57
C LYS A 125 6.48 25.80 -11.84
N THR A 126 5.55 25.28 -12.61
CA THR A 126 4.41 24.51 -12.12
C THR A 126 4.75 23.02 -12.19
N ILE A 127 4.62 22.31 -11.09
CA ILE A 127 4.94 20.87 -10.99
C ILE A 127 3.71 20.14 -10.51
N SER A 128 3.28 19.13 -11.27
CA SER A 128 2.18 18.26 -10.89
C SER A 128 2.69 17.13 -10.02
N VAL A 129 1.96 16.82 -8.96
CA VAL A 129 2.28 15.75 -8.02
C VAL A 129 1.04 14.92 -7.72
N TRP A 130 1.19 13.61 -7.68
CA TRP A 130 0.14 12.71 -7.20
C TRP A 130 0.03 12.81 -5.70
N PHE A 131 -1.14 13.23 -5.22
CA PHE A 131 -1.45 13.30 -3.80
C PHE A 131 -1.91 11.93 -3.28
N GLY A 132 -1.79 11.74 -1.97
CA GLY A 132 -2.06 10.46 -1.30
C GLY A 132 -0.77 9.71 -0.95
N GLY A 133 0.34 10.47 -0.77
CA GLY A 133 1.61 9.99 -0.27
C GLY A 133 2.84 10.56 -0.99
N ASN A 134 2.76 10.87 -2.29
CA ASN A 134 3.90 11.39 -3.05
C ASN A 134 4.15 12.88 -2.78
N GLU A 135 3.15 13.63 -2.35
CA GLU A 135 3.30 15.02 -1.94
C GLU A 135 4.28 15.19 -0.79
N TYR A 136 4.32 14.30 0.17
CA TYR A 136 5.20 14.41 1.33
C TYR A 136 6.70 14.43 0.95
N PRO A 137 7.25 13.43 0.24
CA PRO A 137 8.64 13.47 -0.18
C PRO A 137 8.93 14.62 -1.15
N PHE A 138 7.97 14.99 -2.02
CA PHE A 138 8.14 16.11 -2.93
C PHE A 138 8.24 17.43 -2.16
N LEU A 139 7.31 17.73 -1.27
CA LEU A 139 7.31 18.97 -0.48
C LEU A 139 8.54 19.03 0.43
N SER A 140 8.94 17.93 1.04
CA SER A 140 10.17 17.83 1.82
C SER A 140 11.41 18.15 0.98
N TRP A 141 11.45 17.64 -0.25
CA TRP A 141 12.55 17.95 -1.17
C TRP A 141 12.59 19.43 -1.54
N MET A 142 11.43 20.04 -1.86
CA MET A 142 11.36 21.49 -2.12
C MET A 142 11.85 22.32 -0.93
N ALA A 143 11.44 21.94 0.28
CA ALA A 143 11.91 22.59 1.51
C ALA A 143 13.43 22.48 1.69
N THR A 144 14.02 21.32 1.40
CA THR A 144 15.48 21.10 1.44
C THR A 144 16.23 22.00 0.43
N LEU A 145 15.59 22.31 -0.71
CA LEU A 145 16.11 23.23 -1.70
C LEU A 145 15.86 24.72 -1.36
N GLY A 146 15.18 25.00 -0.25
CA GLY A 146 14.77 26.36 0.13
C GLY A 146 13.67 26.96 -0.74
N LEU A 147 12.93 26.11 -1.48
CA LEU A 147 11.85 26.52 -2.38
C LEU A 147 10.50 26.49 -1.68
N LYS A 148 9.76 27.59 -1.72
CA LYS A 148 8.41 27.69 -1.19
C LYS A 148 7.41 27.07 -2.17
N THR A 149 6.51 26.24 -1.67
CA THR A 149 5.46 25.57 -2.44
C THR A 149 4.06 26.04 -2.07
N SER A 150 3.94 27.03 -1.19
CA SER A 150 2.67 27.57 -0.72
C SER A 150 2.80 29.04 -0.32
N GLY A 151 1.66 29.72 -0.04
CA GLY A 151 1.59 31.12 0.32
C GLY A 151 1.26 32.01 -0.89
N ALA A 152 1.28 33.34 -0.69
CA ALA A 152 0.88 34.32 -1.71
C ALA A 152 1.82 34.38 -2.94
N SER A 153 3.07 33.94 -2.80
CA SER A 153 4.07 33.94 -3.87
C SER A 153 4.97 32.71 -3.70
N PRO A 154 4.51 31.52 -4.12
CA PRO A 154 5.31 30.32 -4.08
C PRO A 154 6.46 30.40 -5.10
N ASP A 155 7.60 29.77 -4.78
CA ASP A 155 8.70 29.61 -5.74
C ASP A 155 8.40 28.53 -6.77
N VAL A 156 7.59 27.53 -6.37
CA VAL A 156 7.10 26.43 -7.22
C VAL A 156 5.62 26.29 -7.01
N GLU A 157 4.86 26.37 -8.09
CA GLU A 157 3.45 26.06 -8.07
C GLU A 157 3.21 24.56 -8.10
N VAL A 158 2.44 24.03 -7.13
CA VAL A 158 2.18 22.60 -7.03
C VAL A 158 0.74 22.31 -7.41
N LEU A 159 0.56 21.51 -8.45
CA LEU A 159 -0.75 21.05 -8.90
C LEU A 159 -0.98 19.59 -8.45
N LYS A 160 -2.19 19.32 -8.01
CA LYS A 160 -2.64 17.94 -7.80
C LYS A 160 -2.85 17.28 -9.16
N GLN A 161 -2.07 16.24 -9.43
CA GLN A 161 -2.15 15.49 -10.67
C GLN A 161 -3.37 14.58 -10.70
N GLY A 162 -4.04 14.53 -11.83
CA GLY A 162 -5.12 13.58 -12.11
C GLY A 162 -4.62 12.19 -12.44
N PHE A 163 -5.56 11.24 -12.62
CA PHE A 163 -5.23 9.84 -12.88
C PHE A 163 -4.39 9.65 -14.16
N ASN A 164 -4.66 10.39 -15.22
CA ASN A 164 -4.03 10.27 -16.54
C ASN A 164 -2.74 11.10 -16.70
N VAL A 165 -2.15 11.62 -15.62
CA VAL A 165 -0.96 12.49 -15.72
C VAL A 165 -1.22 13.84 -16.39
N ASP A 166 -2.48 14.15 -16.70
CA ASP A 166 -2.90 15.45 -17.18
C ASP A 166 -3.08 16.39 -15.98
N PRO A 167 -2.69 17.67 -16.11
CA PRO A 167 -2.89 18.65 -15.05
C PRO A 167 -4.36 18.95 -14.80
#